data_ef9ea739005cb9f64c7ced553ad844c0
#
_entry.id   ef9ea739005cb9f64c7ced553ad844c0
#
_cell.length_a   1.000
_cell.length_b   1.000
_cell.length_c   1.000
_cell.angle_alpha   90.00
_cell.angle_beta   90.00
_cell.angle_gamma   90.00
#
_symmetry.space_group_name_H-M   'P 1'
#
loop_
_entity.id
_entity.type
_entity.pdbx_description
1 polymer ?
#
loop_
_entity_poly.entity_id
_entity_poly.type
_entity_poly.pdbx_seq_one_letter_code
_entity_poly.pdbx_strand_id
1 'polypeptide(L)'
;MAAETGLASWYGAPYHNRRGSNGQVYDMTAMTAAHRTLPLGSIVRVINVKTGHAAVVRITDRGPFVPGRIVDLSLAAAKKTDVWQPGIARVRVEVLQTPTPLETSGRWAVQIGGFEQEGAARTLADRLSQRYRTAKVLCFSSPVGEWWVRVRVRGDEKKRAEELAHETQTPQGSIFLVRLD
;
A
#
# COMPACT_ATOMS: atom_id res chain seq x y z
N MET A 1 16.97 11.19 -7.59
CA MET A 1 16.06 11.04 -6.43
C MET A 1 14.71 10.56 -6.94
N ALA A 2 14.18 9.48 -6.37
CA ALA A 2 12.90 8.93 -6.82
C ALA A 2 11.75 9.82 -6.35
N ALA A 3 10.80 10.07 -7.26
CA ALA A 3 9.59 10.83 -6.97
C ALA A 3 8.39 10.24 -7.72
N GLU A 4 7.22 10.36 -7.12
CA GLU A 4 5.96 9.85 -7.64
C GLU A 4 4.86 10.87 -7.38
N THR A 5 3.96 11.06 -8.35
CA THR A 5 2.81 11.96 -8.21
C THR A 5 1.52 11.15 -8.35
N GLY A 6 0.58 11.38 -7.49
CA GLY A 6 -0.72 10.70 -7.48
C GLY A 6 -1.61 11.19 -6.35
N LEU A 7 -2.69 10.46 -6.10
CA LEU A 7 -3.63 10.83 -5.05
C LEU A 7 -3.17 10.32 -3.68
N ALA A 8 -3.28 11.17 -2.68
CA ALA A 8 -3.16 10.83 -1.28
C ALA A 8 -4.54 10.81 -0.63
N SER A 9 -4.73 9.88 0.27
CA SER A 9 -5.82 9.86 1.24
C SER A 9 -5.23 9.80 2.65
N TRP A 10 -6.07 9.69 3.66
CA TRP A 10 -5.60 9.56 5.02
C TRP A 10 -6.44 8.53 5.79
N TYR A 11 -5.85 7.95 6.82
CA TYR A 11 -6.52 7.02 7.71
C TYR A 11 -6.45 7.56 9.15
N GLY A 12 -7.54 7.46 9.87
CA GLY A 12 -7.71 8.15 11.15
C GLY A 12 -8.08 7.23 12.29
N ALA A 13 -9.02 7.69 13.12
CA ALA A 13 -9.42 7.05 14.37
C ALA A 13 -9.71 5.53 14.29
N PRO A 14 -10.36 4.97 13.25
CA PRO A 14 -10.59 3.53 13.18
C PRO A 14 -9.33 2.67 13.19
N TYR A 15 -8.19 3.23 12.77
CA TYR A 15 -6.90 2.54 12.71
C TYR A 15 -5.98 2.88 13.87
N HIS A 16 -6.34 3.88 14.68
CA HIS A 16 -5.55 4.29 15.84
C HIS A 16 -5.39 3.13 16.82
N ASN A 17 -4.17 2.94 17.32
CA ASN A 17 -3.77 1.83 18.19
C ASN A 17 -3.80 0.43 17.53
N ARG A 18 -3.97 0.32 16.21
CA ARG A 18 -3.80 -0.93 15.47
C ARG A 18 -2.38 -1.06 14.95
N ARG A 19 -1.90 -2.30 14.79
CA ARG A 19 -0.56 -2.53 14.25
C ARG A 19 -0.52 -2.36 12.73
N GLY A 20 0.48 -1.62 12.25
CA GLY A 20 0.82 -1.54 10.84
C GLY A 20 1.70 -2.71 10.38
N SER A 21 2.06 -2.70 9.09
CA SER A 21 2.89 -3.75 8.48
C SER A 21 4.31 -3.83 9.04
N ASN A 22 4.81 -2.74 9.63
CA ASN A 22 6.10 -2.74 10.32
C ASN A 22 6.05 -3.30 11.75
N GLY A 23 4.87 -3.75 12.22
CA GLY A 23 4.66 -4.25 13.57
C GLY A 23 4.42 -3.20 14.63
N GLN A 24 4.58 -1.93 14.32
CA GLN A 24 4.33 -0.83 15.25
C GLN A 24 2.84 -0.49 15.30
N VAL A 25 2.39 -0.04 16.47
CA VAL A 25 1.02 0.42 16.67
C VAL A 25 0.84 1.78 15.96
N TYR A 26 -0.22 1.91 15.17
CA TYR A 26 -0.52 3.17 14.50
C TYR A 26 -0.87 4.27 15.52
N ASP A 27 -0.18 5.39 15.39
CA ASP A 27 -0.46 6.62 16.12
C ASP A 27 -0.85 7.72 15.12
N MET A 28 -2.12 8.14 15.15
CA MET A 28 -2.63 9.15 14.22
C MET A 28 -2.00 10.53 14.43
N THR A 29 -1.34 10.77 15.59
CA THR A 29 -0.63 12.02 15.88
C THR A 29 0.82 12.02 15.42
N ALA A 30 1.34 10.88 15.01
CA ALA A 30 2.69 10.75 14.47
C ALA A 30 2.74 11.05 12.96
N MET A 31 3.91 11.43 12.46
CA MET A 31 4.13 11.74 11.05
C MET A 31 4.49 10.47 10.28
N THR A 32 3.48 9.69 9.92
CA THR A 32 3.63 8.39 9.26
C THR A 32 2.70 8.27 8.05
N ALA A 33 2.98 7.29 7.22
CA ALA A 33 2.16 6.97 6.04
C ALA A 33 2.28 5.51 5.63
N ALA A 34 1.31 5.05 4.84
CA ALA A 34 1.35 3.78 4.15
C ALA A 34 1.73 3.99 2.69
N HIS A 35 2.55 3.09 2.15
CA HIS A 35 2.95 3.05 0.75
C HIS A 35 3.14 1.58 0.32
N ARG A 36 2.78 1.26 -0.93
CA ARG A 36 2.80 -0.14 -1.39
C ARG A 36 4.19 -0.72 -1.58
N THR A 37 5.14 0.09 -2.05
CA THR A 37 6.39 -0.42 -2.64
C THR A 37 7.67 0.16 -2.07
N LEU A 38 7.61 1.19 -1.24
CA LEU A 38 8.80 1.70 -0.56
C LEU A 38 9.17 0.79 0.62
N PRO A 39 10.47 0.62 0.92
CA PRO A 39 10.87 -0.11 2.12
C PRO A 39 10.24 0.45 3.38
N LEU A 40 9.79 -0.41 4.29
CA LEU A 40 9.32 0.04 5.61
C LEU A 40 10.47 0.75 6.33
N GLY A 41 10.17 1.91 6.91
CA GLY A 41 11.17 2.80 7.51
C GLY A 41 11.71 3.87 6.57
N SER A 42 11.30 3.88 5.30
CA SER A 42 11.65 4.97 4.38
C SER A 42 11.14 6.30 4.88
N ILE A 43 11.92 7.36 4.66
CA ILE A 43 11.54 8.74 4.96
C ILE A 43 11.25 9.44 3.64
N VAL A 44 10.08 10.03 3.55
CA VAL A 44 9.63 10.72 2.34
C VAL A 44 9.07 12.10 2.67
N ARG A 45 9.17 13.00 1.70
CA ARG A 45 8.46 14.28 1.74
C ARG A 45 7.21 14.16 0.88
N VAL A 46 6.05 14.47 1.46
CA VAL A 46 4.78 14.53 0.76
C VAL A 46 4.39 15.98 0.59
N ILE A 47 4.18 16.40 -0.65
CA ILE A 47 3.90 17.79 -1.01
C ILE A 47 2.52 17.85 -1.68
N ASN A 48 1.62 18.65 -1.15
CA ASN A 48 0.36 18.94 -1.83
C ASN A 48 0.65 19.77 -3.09
N VAL A 49 0.30 19.23 -4.24
CA VAL A 49 0.60 19.88 -5.54
C VAL A 49 -0.11 21.22 -5.69
N LYS A 50 -1.30 21.35 -5.12
CA LYS A 50 -2.12 22.57 -5.22
C LYS A 50 -1.66 23.66 -4.25
N THR A 51 -1.36 23.30 -3.00
CA THR A 51 -1.06 24.28 -1.94
C THR A 51 0.43 24.48 -1.70
N GLY A 52 1.26 23.51 -2.07
CA GLY A 52 2.69 23.51 -1.77
C GLY A 52 3.04 23.12 -0.33
N HIS A 53 2.04 22.92 0.55
CA HIS A 53 2.31 22.49 1.91
C HIS A 53 2.81 21.04 1.92
N ALA A 54 3.80 20.78 2.77
CA ALA A 54 4.52 19.52 2.78
C ALA A 54 4.70 18.97 4.19
N ALA A 55 4.90 17.66 4.26
CA ALA A 55 5.24 16.96 5.49
C ALA A 55 6.30 15.90 5.19
N VAL A 56 7.21 15.69 6.14
CA VAL A 56 8.15 14.58 6.11
C VAL A 56 7.57 13.47 6.96
N VAL A 57 7.41 12.28 6.36
CA VAL A 57 6.79 11.13 7.02
C VAL A 57 7.64 9.88 6.89
N ARG A 58 7.43 8.94 7.81
CA ARG A 58 8.01 7.60 7.77
C ARG A 58 6.98 6.62 7.20
N ILE A 59 7.41 5.75 6.30
CA ILE A 59 6.59 4.66 5.77
C ILE A 59 6.57 3.53 6.79
N THR A 60 5.40 3.26 7.35
CA THR A 60 5.21 2.29 8.43
C THR A 60 4.21 1.18 8.08
N ASP A 61 3.52 1.29 6.95
CA ASP A 61 2.48 0.34 6.57
C ASP A 61 2.38 0.18 5.05
N ARG A 62 1.59 -0.80 4.62
CA ARG A 62 1.28 -1.11 3.24
C ARG A 62 -0.13 -0.64 2.89
N GLY A 63 -0.26 -0.06 1.74
CA GLY A 63 -1.43 0.55 1.15
C GLY A 63 -1.04 1.86 0.47
N PRO A 64 -2.01 2.57 -0.08
CA PRO A 64 -3.41 2.19 -0.28
C PRO A 64 -3.57 1.14 -1.39
N PHE A 65 -4.61 0.32 -1.27
CA PHE A 65 -4.98 -0.65 -2.30
C PHE A 65 -6.23 -0.18 -3.04
N VAL A 66 -6.15 1.04 -3.53
CA VAL A 66 -7.19 1.72 -4.33
C VAL A 66 -6.52 2.28 -5.58
N PRO A 67 -7.03 1.98 -6.79
CA PRO A 67 -6.44 2.51 -8.02
C PRO A 67 -6.31 4.05 -7.98
N GLY A 68 -5.15 4.55 -8.42
CA GLY A 68 -4.87 5.99 -8.46
C GLY A 68 -4.37 6.60 -7.16
N ARG A 69 -4.54 5.94 -6.02
CA ARG A 69 -3.96 6.36 -4.75
C ARG A 69 -2.56 5.79 -4.58
N ILE A 70 -1.63 6.60 -4.09
CA ILE A 70 -0.23 6.20 -3.92
C ILE A 70 0.24 6.22 -2.47
N VAL A 71 -0.41 6.99 -1.61
CA VAL A 71 -0.03 7.13 -0.21
C VAL A 71 -1.26 7.38 0.66
N ASP A 72 -1.31 6.73 1.82
CA ASP A 72 -2.27 7.01 2.88
C ASP A 72 -1.55 7.66 4.05
N LEU A 73 -1.94 8.88 4.38
CA LEU A 73 -1.30 9.68 5.41
C LEU A 73 -1.93 9.45 6.78
N SER A 74 -1.13 9.55 7.83
CA SER A 74 -1.66 9.71 9.18
C SER A 74 -2.48 11.00 9.28
N LEU A 75 -3.32 11.11 10.30
CA LEU A 75 -4.10 12.33 10.53
C LEU A 75 -3.20 13.56 10.64
N ALA A 76 -2.11 13.47 11.41
CA ALA A 76 -1.17 14.58 11.59
C ALA A 76 -0.55 15.01 10.25
N ALA A 77 -0.11 14.05 9.43
CA ALA A 77 0.45 14.33 8.12
C ALA A 77 -0.59 14.91 7.16
N ALA A 78 -1.82 14.40 7.19
CA ALA A 78 -2.92 14.89 6.37
C ALA A 78 -3.26 16.35 6.68
N LYS A 79 -3.27 16.72 7.95
CA LYS A 79 -3.50 18.13 8.37
C LYS A 79 -2.39 19.04 7.86
N LYS A 80 -1.14 18.60 7.98
CA LYS A 80 0.01 19.41 7.56
C LYS A 80 0.11 19.61 6.05
N THR A 81 -0.44 18.70 5.27
CA THR A 81 -0.42 18.71 3.80
C THR A 81 -1.73 19.14 3.16
N ASP A 82 -2.70 19.61 3.93
CA ASP A 82 -4.03 20.00 3.45
C ASP A 82 -4.82 18.88 2.76
N VAL A 83 -4.53 17.64 3.11
CA VAL A 83 -5.27 16.47 2.61
C VAL A 83 -6.48 16.16 3.50
N TRP A 84 -6.43 16.58 4.76
CA TRP A 84 -7.41 16.24 5.77
C TRP A 84 -8.85 16.67 5.42
N GLN A 85 -9.06 17.94 5.06
CA GLN A 85 -10.41 18.45 4.78
C GLN A 85 -11.02 17.88 3.51
N PRO A 86 -10.32 17.91 2.36
CA PRO A 86 -10.86 17.29 1.15
C PRO A 86 -10.90 15.76 1.23
N GLY A 87 -10.14 15.15 2.12
CA GLY A 87 -10.04 13.69 2.26
C GLY A 87 -9.16 13.03 1.22
N ILE A 88 -9.09 13.58 0.03
CA ILE A 88 -8.23 13.13 -1.08
C ILE A 88 -7.65 14.36 -1.76
N ALA A 89 -6.36 14.34 -2.05
CA ALA A 89 -5.69 15.41 -2.77
C ALA A 89 -4.51 14.87 -3.57
N ARG A 90 -4.16 15.58 -4.63
CA ARG A 90 -3.00 15.24 -5.44
C ARG A 90 -1.72 15.66 -4.74
N VAL A 91 -0.79 14.75 -4.60
CA VAL A 91 0.50 14.98 -3.94
C VAL A 91 1.66 14.48 -4.79
N ARG A 92 2.84 15.01 -4.49
CA ARG A 92 4.12 14.49 -4.94
C ARG A 92 4.82 13.87 -3.74
N VAL A 93 5.27 12.64 -3.89
CA VAL A 93 6.06 11.92 -2.87
C VAL A 93 7.51 11.88 -3.33
N GLU A 94 8.40 12.45 -2.53
CA GLU A 94 9.85 12.47 -2.78
C GLU A 94 10.56 11.61 -1.76
N VAL A 95 11.35 10.64 -2.20
CA VAL A 95 12.10 9.76 -1.30
C VAL A 95 13.34 10.50 -0.82
N LEU A 96 13.45 10.68 0.50
CA LEU A 96 14.60 11.34 1.13
C LEU A 96 15.65 10.34 1.61
N GLN A 97 15.19 9.20 2.16
CA GLN A 97 16.07 8.18 2.73
C GLN A 97 15.35 6.83 2.72
N THR A 98 16.10 5.77 2.45
CA THR A 98 15.62 4.40 2.55
C THR A 98 16.58 3.56 3.38
N PRO A 99 16.08 2.60 4.19
CA PRO A 99 16.95 1.72 4.99
C PRO A 99 17.75 0.73 4.14
N THR A 100 17.25 0.45 2.91
CA THR A 100 17.89 -0.46 1.95
C THR A 100 17.78 0.13 0.55
N PRO A 101 18.66 -0.26 -0.40
CA PRO A 101 18.58 0.22 -1.78
C PRO A 101 17.24 -0.13 -2.44
N LEU A 102 16.65 0.82 -3.17
CA LEU A 102 15.36 0.63 -3.84
C LEU A 102 15.42 -0.38 -5.00
N GLU A 103 16.53 -0.39 -5.73
CA GLU A 103 16.62 -1.11 -7.01
C GLU A 103 17.05 -2.57 -6.84
N THR A 104 17.84 -2.88 -5.82
CA THR A 104 18.50 -4.18 -5.68
C THR A 104 18.02 -5.01 -4.52
N SER A 105 17.08 -4.51 -3.74
CA SER A 105 16.60 -5.18 -2.54
C SER A 105 15.09 -5.32 -2.55
N GLY A 106 14.59 -6.06 -1.57
CA GLY A 106 13.18 -6.16 -1.30
C GLY A 106 12.63 -7.56 -1.54
N ARG A 107 11.59 -7.84 -0.77
CA ARG A 107 10.76 -9.03 -0.89
C ARG A 107 9.40 -8.60 -1.40
N TRP A 108 8.89 -9.30 -2.39
CA TRP A 108 7.74 -8.83 -3.16
C TRP A 108 6.63 -9.88 -3.23
N ALA A 109 5.40 -9.39 -3.27
CA ALA A 109 4.20 -10.20 -3.46
C ALA A 109 3.20 -9.44 -4.33
N VAL A 110 2.11 -10.11 -4.66
CA VAL A 110 0.97 -9.53 -5.38
C VAL A 110 -0.25 -9.55 -4.47
N GLN A 111 -1.00 -8.47 -4.44
CA GLN A 111 -2.25 -8.38 -3.70
C GLN A 111 -3.39 -8.02 -4.65
N ILE A 112 -4.43 -8.84 -4.64
CA ILE A 112 -5.54 -8.81 -5.60
C ILE A 112 -6.85 -8.64 -4.83
N GLY A 113 -7.68 -7.71 -5.27
CA GLY A 113 -8.97 -7.42 -4.66
C GLY A 113 -9.34 -5.94 -4.84
N GLY A 114 -10.19 -5.29 -4.07
CA GLY A 114 -11.06 -5.85 -3.01
C GLY A 114 -12.29 -6.51 -3.58
N PHE A 115 -12.51 -7.66 -3.12
CA PHE A 115 -13.75 -8.38 -3.41
C PHE A 115 -14.79 -8.08 -2.33
N GLU A 116 -16.04 -7.93 -2.73
CA GLU A 116 -17.14 -7.73 -1.78
C GLU A 116 -17.51 -9.02 -1.05
N GLN A 117 -17.31 -10.16 -1.72
CA GLN A 117 -17.67 -11.48 -1.22
C GLN A 117 -16.44 -12.34 -0.99
N GLU A 118 -16.41 -13.02 0.15
CA GLU A 118 -15.35 -13.98 0.48
C GLU A 118 -15.21 -15.08 -0.57
N GLY A 119 -16.36 -15.58 -1.09
CA GLY A 119 -16.38 -16.64 -2.10
C GLY A 119 -15.60 -16.29 -3.36
N ALA A 120 -15.64 -15.03 -3.82
CA ALA A 120 -14.89 -14.57 -4.98
C ALA A 120 -13.38 -14.62 -4.71
N ALA A 121 -12.95 -14.21 -3.53
CA ALA A 121 -11.55 -14.27 -3.12
C ALA A 121 -11.08 -15.73 -3.00
N ARG A 122 -11.87 -16.61 -2.39
CA ARG A 122 -11.52 -18.03 -2.26
C ARG A 122 -11.42 -18.72 -3.61
N THR A 123 -12.33 -18.46 -4.54
CA THR A 123 -12.28 -19.02 -5.88
C THR A 123 -10.97 -18.62 -6.59
N LEU A 124 -10.59 -17.36 -6.50
CA LEU A 124 -9.33 -16.89 -7.06
C LEU A 124 -8.11 -17.53 -6.38
N ALA A 125 -8.13 -17.58 -5.04
CA ALA A 125 -7.04 -18.20 -4.27
C ALA A 125 -6.88 -19.68 -4.61
N ASP A 126 -7.97 -20.43 -4.75
CA ASP A 126 -7.94 -21.85 -5.15
C ASP A 126 -7.37 -22.04 -6.54
N ARG A 127 -7.76 -21.17 -7.49
CA ARG A 127 -7.21 -21.20 -8.83
C ARG A 127 -5.70 -20.91 -8.86
N LEU A 128 -5.27 -19.91 -8.10
CA LEU A 128 -3.86 -19.53 -8.03
C LEU A 128 -3.01 -20.53 -7.24
N SER A 129 -3.60 -21.21 -6.25
CA SER A 129 -2.88 -22.21 -5.44
C SER A 129 -2.48 -23.46 -6.22
N GLN A 130 -3.07 -23.72 -7.37
CA GLN A 130 -2.63 -24.78 -8.28
C GLN A 130 -1.24 -24.49 -8.84
N ARG A 131 -0.88 -23.23 -8.96
CA ARG A 131 0.42 -22.78 -9.49
C ARG A 131 1.30 -22.13 -8.42
N TYR A 132 0.69 -21.45 -7.44
CA TYR A 132 1.39 -20.71 -6.38
C TYR A 132 0.91 -21.17 -5.01
N ARG A 133 1.76 -21.88 -4.27
CA ARG A 133 1.43 -22.48 -2.96
C ARG A 133 1.08 -21.48 -1.87
N THR A 134 1.39 -20.21 -2.07
CA THR A 134 1.28 -19.16 -1.06
C THR A 134 0.07 -18.25 -1.24
N ALA A 135 -0.89 -18.62 -2.09
CA ALA A 135 -2.12 -17.87 -2.25
C ALA A 135 -2.95 -17.93 -0.96
N LYS A 136 -3.22 -16.77 -0.36
CA LYS A 136 -3.97 -16.65 0.90
C LYS A 136 -5.08 -15.63 0.76
N VAL A 137 -6.24 -15.95 1.34
CA VAL A 137 -7.34 -15.00 1.48
C VAL A 137 -7.09 -14.13 2.71
N LEU A 138 -7.20 -12.82 2.52
CA LEU A 138 -7.10 -11.81 3.58
C LEU A 138 -8.42 -11.06 3.70
N CYS A 139 -8.75 -10.66 4.91
CA CYS A 139 -9.90 -9.81 5.17
C CYS A 139 -9.47 -8.58 5.95
N PHE A 140 -9.72 -7.40 5.40
CA PHE A 140 -9.51 -6.14 6.10
C PHE A 140 -10.41 -5.05 5.53
N SER A 141 -10.71 -4.05 6.36
CA SER A 141 -11.56 -2.93 5.96
C SER A 141 -10.94 -2.14 4.81
N SER A 142 -11.72 -1.90 3.76
CA SER A 142 -11.28 -1.19 2.57
C SER A 142 -12.48 -0.49 1.92
N PRO A 143 -12.30 0.68 1.29
CA PRO A 143 -13.38 1.36 0.59
C PRO A 143 -13.84 0.65 -0.69
N VAL A 144 -13.07 -0.32 -1.19
CA VAL A 144 -13.36 -1.02 -2.45
C VAL A 144 -13.79 -2.48 -2.27
N GLY A 145 -13.76 -3.01 -1.04
CA GLY A 145 -14.10 -4.39 -0.71
C GLY A 145 -13.19 -4.92 0.38
N GLU A 146 -13.69 -5.87 1.15
CA GLU A 146 -12.99 -6.34 2.35
C GLU A 146 -12.13 -7.58 2.13
N TRP A 147 -12.35 -8.30 1.03
CA TRP A 147 -11.71 -9.57 0.77
C TRP A 147 -10.61 -9.43 -0.29
N TRP A 148 -9.45 -10.00 0.02
CA TRP A 148 -8.22 -9.86 -0.76
C TRP A 148 -7.52 -11.20 -0.91
N VAL A 149 -6.74 -11.35 -1.97
CA VAL A 149 -5.86 -12.49 -2.15
C VAL A 149 -4.43 -11.98 -2.23
N ARG A 150 -3.57 -12.46 -1.34
CA ARG A 150 -2.13 -12.19 -1.39
C ARG A 150 -1.41 -13.43 -1.89
N VAL A 151 -0.56 -13.25 -2.88
CA VAL A 151 0.25 -14.32 -3.46
C VAL A 151 1.72 -13.94 -3.37
N ARG A 152 2.50 -14.79 -2.70
CA ARG A 152 3.95 -14.68 -2.72
C ARG A 152 4.51 -15.52 -3.86
N VAL A 153 5.61 -15.06 -4.43
CA VAL A 153 6.30 -15.74 -5.51
C VAL A 153 7.57 -16.42 -5.00
N ARG A 154 8.13 -17.32 -5.79
CA ARG A 154 9.35 -18.01 -5.43
C ARG A 154 10.50 -17.03 -5.20
N GLY A 155 11.17 -17.12 -4.06
CA GLY A 155 12.25 -16.23 -3.67
C GLY A 155 11.81 -14.79 -3.36
N ASP A 156 10.51 -14.52 -3.32
CA ASP A 156 9.95 -13.17 -3.14
C ASP A 156 10.52 -12.17 -4.16
N GLU A 157 10.91 -12.65 -5.35
CA GLU A 157 11.56 -11.84 -6.38
C GLU A 157 10.58 -10.88 -7.06
N LYS A 158 11.00 -9.62 -7.20
CA LYS A 158 10.18 -8.56 -7.82
C LYS A 158 9.73 -8.93 -9.24
N LYS A 159 10.66 -9.42 -10.06
CA LYS A 159 10.37 -9.81 -11.44
C LYS A 159 9.29 -10.88 -11.53
N ARG A 160 9.34 -11.88 -10.66
CA ARG A 160 8.32 -12.94 -10.61
C ARG A 160 6.97 -12.40 -10.15
N ALA A 161 6.96 -11.47 -9.20
CA ALA A 161 5.74 -10.82 -8.75
C ALA A 161 5.13 -9.95 -9.87
N GLU A 162 5.94 -9.22 -10.60
CA GLU A 162 5.50 -8.44 -11.77
C GLU A 162 4.91 -9.32 -12.87
N GLU A 163 5.53 -10.45 -13.16
CA GLU A 163 5.03 -11.44 -14.14
C GLU A 163 3.68 -12.01 -13.70
N LEU A 164 3.55 -12.39 -12.42
CA LEU A 164 2.30 -12.88 -11.86
C LEU A 164 1.19 -11.81 -11.96
N ALA A 165 1.50 -10.57 -11.60
CA ALA A 165 0.54 -9.47 -11.70
C ALA A 165 0.08 -9.24 -13.15
N HIS A 166 0.99 -9.36 -14.09
CA HIS A 166 0.70 -9.17 -15.51
C HIS A 166 -0.13 -10.32 -16.12
N GLU A 167 0.15 -11.56 -15.72
CA GLU A 167 -0.54 -12.75 -16.22
C GLU A 167 -1.90 -13.00 -15.56
N THR A 168 -2.14 -12.49 -14.38
CA THR A 168 -3.36 -12.76 -13.63
C THR A 168 -4.50 -11.92 -14.16
N GLN A 169 -5.65 -12.57 -14.38
CA GLN A 169 -6.90 -11.92 -14.72
C GLN A 169 -7.88 -12.08 -13.56
N THR A 170 -8.59 -11.00 -13.26
CA THR A 170 -9.64 -11.00 -12.25
C THR A 170 -10.86 -10.26 -12.79
N PRO A 171 -12.08 -10.82 -12.62
CA PRO A 171 -13.31 -10.15 -13.07
C PRO A 171 -13.67 -8.96 -12.20
N GLN A 172 -13.15 -8.90 -10.98
CA GLN A 172 -13.41 -7.84 -10.01
C GLN A 172 -12.10 -7.42 -9.32
N GLY A 173 -12.11 -6.20 -8.79
CA GLY A 173 -10.99 -5.67 -8.04
C GLY A 173 -9.82 -5.26 -8.91
N SER A 174 -8.69 -5.10 -8.28
CA SER A 174 -7.46 -4.62 -8.88
C SER A 174 -6.27 -5.46 -8.42
N ILE A 175 -5.17 -5.36 -9.16
CA ILE A 175 -3.95 -6.11 -8.89
C ILE A 175 -2.87 -5.12 -8.51
N PHE A 176 -2.26 -5.34 -7.36
CA PHE A 176 -1.20 -4.48 -6.84
C PHE A 176 0.07 -5.27 -6.56
N LEU A 177 1.19 -4.71 -6.99
CA LEU A 177 2.49 -5.14 -6.53
C LEU A 177 2.70 -4.61 -5.10
N VAL A 178 3.15 -5.44 -4.18
CA VAL A 178 3.39 -5.05 -2.80
C VAL A 178 4.77 -5.51 -2.33
N ARG A 179 5.49 -4.63 -1.65
CA ARG A 179 6.75 -4.96 -1.00
C ARG A 179 6.47 -5.47 0.41
N LEU A 180 7.12 -6.57 0.80
CA LEU A 180 6.89 -7.22 2.10
C LEU A 180 7.78 -6.63 3.21
N ASP A 181 8.91 -6.07 2.89
CA ASP A 181 9.88 -5.46 3.79
C ASP A 181 9.98 -3.95 3.55
#